data_17864cdc2ac9887a6984b0514048a08c
#
_entry.id   17864cdc2ac9887a6984b0514048a08c
#
_cell.length_a   1.000
_cell.length_b   1.000
_cell.length_c   1.000
_cell.angle_alpha   90.00
_cell.angle_beta   90.00
_cell.angle_gamma   90.00
#
_symmetry.space_group_name_H-M   'P 1'
#
loop_
_entity.id
_entity.type
_entity.pdbx_description
1 polymer ?
#
loop_
_entity_poly.entity_id
_entity_poly.type
_entity_poly.pdbx_seq_one_letter_code
_entity_poly.pdbx_strand_id
1 'polypeptide(L)'
;MLELAREGDWEAVNALSVQIHDLHAAWRPDIYFSTEEPLPKALFLEKIRERMLYVAKIDGIVVGYVLLQIMKKDGPGTVEKKQLRLESICVDQALRGHGIGKQMVADVRALAKAFGCRELILGVHAENDHAVGFYQKCGFRIRTINMDMKV
;
A
#
# COMPACT_ATOMS: atom_id res chain seq x y z
N MET A 1 -1.17 -13.98 7.73
CA MET A 1 0.18 -13.48 7.38
C MET A 1 0.39 -12.04 7.83
N LEU A 2 -0.57 -11.12 7.59
CA LEU A 2 -0.46 -9.74 8.08
C LEU A 2 -0.75 -9.66 9.58
N GLU A 3 0.11 -8.98 10.30
CA GLU A 3 -0.08 -8.58 11.69
C GLU A 3 0.14 -7.08 11.85
N LEU A 4 -0.46 -6.49 12.89
CA LEU A 4 -0.27 -5.07 13.17
C LEU A 4 1.22 -4.80 13.46
N ALA A 5 1.79 -3.81 12.80
CA ALA A 5 3.18 -3.44 13.00
C ALA A 5 3.42 -2.95 14.45
N ARG A 6 4.63 -3.16 14.93
CA ARG A 6 5.12 -2.69 16.24
C ARG A 6 6.22 -1.66 16.05
N GLU A 7 6.52 -0.89 17.07
CA GLU A 7 7.57 0.13 17.00
C GLU A 7 8.91 -0.40 16.51
N GLY A 8 9.30 -1.61 16.95
CA GLY A 8 10.53 -2.28 16.54
C GLY A 8 10.60 -2.68 15.07
N ASP A 9 9.49 -2.62 14.33
CA ASP A 9 9.46 -2.97 12.90
C ASP A 9 9.84 -1.78 12.00
N TRP A 10 10.03 -0.57 12.56
CA TRP A 10 10.23 0.63 11.75
C TRP A 10 11.40 0.54 10.77
N GLU A 11 12.57 0.10 11.23
CA GLU A 11 13.76 0.04 10.37
C GLU A 11 13.55 -0.89 9.17
N ALA A 12 12.94 -2.06 9.40
CA ALA A 12 12.62 -2.99 8.34
C ALA A 12 11.56 -2.44 7.36
N VAL A 13 10.51 -1.82 7.88
CA VAL A 13 9.47 -1.19 7.06
C VAL A 13 10.04 -0.02 6.27
N ASN A 14 10.90 0.81 6.88
CA ASN A 14 11.57 1.90 6.17
C ASN A 14 12.45 1.38 5.03
N ALA A 15 13.23 0.32 5.26
CA ALA A 15 14.04 -0.29 4.20
C ALA A 15 13.20 -0.79 3.02
N LEU A 16 12.04 -1.38 3.29
CA LEU A 16 11.08 -1.79 2.25
C LEU A 16 10.46 -0.57 1.55
N SER A 17 10.16 0.49 2.29
CA SER A 17 9.61 1.72 1.70
C SER A 17 10.61 2.42 0.78
N VAL A 18 11.91 2.34 1.06
CA VAL A 18 12.97 2.81 0.16
C VAL A 18 12.93 2.03 -1.15
N GLN A 19 12.79 0.71 -1.12
CA GLN A 19 12.72 -0.11 -2.34
C GLN A 19 11.59 0.35 -3.27
N ILE A 20 10.38 0.56 -2.74
CA ILE A 20 9.24 0.99 -3.58
C ILE A 20 9.35 2.46 -3.99
N HIS A 21 9.85 3.33 -3.11
CA HIS A 21 10.01 4.74 -3.41
C HIS A 21 11.04 4.99 -4.51
N ASP A 22 12.16 4.25 -4.52
CA ASP A 22 13.17 4.36 -5.56
C ASP A 22 12.62 3.97 -6.94
N LEU A 23 11.71 3.01 -7.01
CA LEU A 23 11.00 2.67 -8.25
C LEU A 23 10.13 3.84 -8.73
N HIS A 24 9.38 4.49 -7.82
CA HIS A 24 8.57 5.67 -8.15
C HIS A 24 9.44 6.84 -8.62
N ALA A 25 10.57 7.08 -7.98
CA ALA A 25 11.52 8.13 -8.39
C ALA A 25 12.13 7.85 -9.76
N ALA A 26 12.38 6.59 -10.10
CA ALA A 26 12.87 6.19 -11.43
C ALA A 26 11.82 6.41 -12.52
N TRP A 27 10.53 6.13 -12.25
CA TRP A 27 9.44 6.33 -13.22
C TRP A 27 9.01 7.79 -13.37
N ARG A 28 8.98 8.50 -12.25
CA ARG A 28 8.47 9.87 -12.17
C ARG A 28 9.45 10.79 -11.42
N PRO A 29 10.65 11.04 -12.01
CA PRO A 29 11.63 11.93 -11.39
C PRO A 29 11.17 13.39 -11.33
N ASP A 30 10.11 13.74 -12.05
CA ASP A 30 9.42 15.03 -11.99
C ASP A 30 8.53 15.17 -10.73
N ILE A 31 8.19 14.07 -10.06
CA ILE A 31 7.35 14.05 -8.86
C ILE A 31 8.14 13.62 -7.63
N TYR A 32 9.00 12.62 -7.76
CA TYR A 32 9.71 11.99 -6.66
C TYR A 32 11.22 12.11 -6.79
N PHE A 33 11.90 12.26 -5.68
CA PHE A 33 13.36 12.13 -5.58
C PHE A 33 13.70 11.10 -4.49
N SER A 34 14.87 10.50 -4.60
CA SER A 34 15.32 9.49 -3.62
C SER A 34 15.50 10.11 -2.24
N THR A 35 15.06 9.37 -1.23
CA THR A 35 15.22 9.72 0.18
C THR A 35 15.48 8.48 1.02
N GLU A 36 16.19 8.63 2.12
CA GLU A 36 16.48 7.53 3.05
C GLU A 36 15.28 7.19 3.95
N GLU A 37 14.33 8.09 4.09
CA GLU A 37 13.15 7.93 4.95
C GLU A 37 11.86 8.30 4.23
N PRO A 38 11.40 7.51 3.23
CA PRO A 38 10.12 7.77 2.57
C PRO A 38 8.92 7.64 3.52
N LEU A 39 9.08 6.83 4.58
CA LEU A 39 8.12 6.70 5.67
C LEU A 39 8.80 7.15 6.98
N PRO A 40 8.76 8.45 7.32
CA PRO A 40 9.39 8.96 8.53
C PRO A 40 8.86 8.27 9.78
N LYS A 41 9.72 8.07 10.78
CA LYS A 41 9.36 7.36 12.03
C LYS A 41 8.13 7.94 12.72
N ALA A 42 7.97 9.26 12.72
CA ALA A 42 6.80 9.91 13.32
C ALA A 42 5.50 9.49 12.63
N LEU A 43 5.48 9.44 11.29
CA LEU A 43 4.32 8.98 10.51
C LEU A 43 4.08 7.48 10.72
N PHE A 44 5.13 6.67 10.76
CA PHE A 44 5.04 5.24 11.06
C PHE A 44 4.35 4.99 12.42
N LEU A 45 4.78 5.70 13.47
CA LEU A 45 4.19 5.58 14.81
C LEU A 45 2.73 6.04 14.83
N GLU A 46 2.39 7.11 14.12
CA GLU A 46 1.00 7.56 13.95
C GLU A 46 0.14 6.46 13.31
N LYS A 47 0.62 5.83 12.23
CA LYS A 47 -0.11 4.78 11.52
C LYS A 47 -0.27 3.49 12.33
N ILE A 48 0.67 3.17 13.21
CA ILE A 48 0.50 2.08 14.17
C ILE A 48 -0.63 2.42 15.15
N ARG A 49 -0.64 3.61 15.72
CA ARG A 49 -1.70 4.05 16.66
C ARG A 49 -3.07 4.03 16.01
N GLU A 50 -3.17 4.42 14.75
CA GLU A 50 -4.40 4.34 13.95
C GLU A 50 -4.78 2.91 13.58
N ARG A 51 -3.90 1.92 13.79
CA ARG A 51 -4.06 0.52 13.36
C ARG A 51 -4.17 0.39 11.84
N MET A 52 -3.42 1.21 11.11
CA MET A 52 -3.43 1.28 9.65
C MET A 52 -2.13 0.82 8.98
N LEU A 53 -1.16 0.30 9.75
CA LEU A 53 0.08 -0.24 9.21
C LEU A 53 0.26 -1.68 9.70
N TYR A 54 0.41 -2.60 8.75
CA TYR A 54 0.58 -4.03 8.99
C TYR A 54 1.83 -4.55 8.31
N VAL A 55 2.42 -5.58 8.88
CA VAL A 55 3.61 -6.24 8.35
C VAL A 55 3.34 -7.71 8.08
N ALA A 56 3.99 -8.24 7.05
CA ALA A 56 4.10 -9.68 6.81
C ALA A 56 5.44 -10.15 7.36
N LYS A 57 5.42 -11.22 8.16
CA LYS A 57 6.63 -11.81 8.73
C LYS A 57 6.76 -13.28 8.35
N ILE A 58 7.99 -13.70 8.09
CA ILE A 58 8.42 -15.09 7.95
C ILE A 58 9.53 -15.32 8.95
N ASP A 59 9.36 -16.30 9.85
CA ASP A 59 10.32 -16.60 10.91
C ASP A 59 10.73 -15.37 11.75
N GLY A 60 9.75 -14.48 12.03
CA GLY A 60 9.96 -13.26 12.79
C GLY A 60 10.59 -12.09 12.02
N ILE A 61 10.96 -12.30 10.76
CA ILE A 61 11.57 -11.27 9.89
C ILE A 61 10.48 -10.59 9.06
N VAL A 62 10.47 -9.28 9.05
CA VAL A 62 9.56 -8.49 8.21
C VAL A 62 9.97 -8.64 6.75
N VAL A 63 9.07 -9.17 5.94
CA VAL A 63 9.27 -9.42 4.50
C VAL A 63 8.37 -8.58 3.61
N GLY A 64 7.44 -7.86 4.20
CA GLY A 64 6.53 -6.97 3.49
C GLY A 64 5.73 -6.10 4.45
N TYR A 65 5.12 -5.04 3.93
CA TYR A 65 4.21 -4.21 4.70
C TYR A 65 3.06 -3.69 3.84
N VAL A 66 1.99 -3.29 4.49
CA VAL A 66 0.89 -2.53 3.90
C VAL A 66 0.58 -1.30 4.75
N LEU A 67 0.33 -0.19 4.08
CA LEU A 67 -0.17 1.05 4.67
C LEU A 67 -1.59 1.28 4.18
N LEU A 68 -2.51 1.49 5.11
CA LEU A 68 -3.93 1.57 4.85
C LEU A 68 -4.50 2.91 5.31
N GLN A 69 -5.63 3.29 4.73
CA GLN A 69 -6.42 4.45 5.16
C GLN A 69 -7.90 4.15 4.99
N ILE A 70 -8.69 4.44 6.02
CA ILE A 70 -10.14 4.41 5.92
C ILE A 70 -10.62 5.74 5.34
N MET A 71 -11.46 5.67 4.31
CA MET A 71 -12.06 6.82 3.67
C MET A 71 -13.58 6.69 3.69
N LYS A 72 -14.26 7.81 3.97
CA LYS A 72 -15.70 7.94 3.75
C LYS A 72 -15.93 8.73 2.47
N LYS A 73 -16.76 8.17 1.60
CA LYS A 73 -17.27 8.89 0.45
C LYS A 73 -18.72 9.27 0.74
N ASP A 74 -18.95 10.53 0.95
CA ASP A 74 -20.25 11.15 1.14
C ASP A 74 -20.24 12.49 0.40
N GLY A 75 -21.42 13.04 0.15
CA GLY A 75 -21.57 14.33 -0.50
C GLY A 75 -22.78 14.38 -1.45
N PRO A 76 -23.15 15.57 -1.92
CA PRO A 76 -24.29 15.74 -2.83
C PRO A 76 -24.17 14.87 -4.09
N GLY A 77 -25.18 14.06 -4.36
CA GLY A 77 -25.22 13.22 -5.55
C GLY A 77 -24.30 11.98 -5.51
N THR A 78 -23.70 11.68 -4.35
CA THR A 78 -22.85 10.48 -4.21
C THR A 78 -23.49 9.46 -3.29
N VAL A 79 -23.26 8.17 -3.58
CA VAL A 79 -23.65 7.10 -2.68
C VAL A 79 -22.68 7.07 -1.51
N GLU A 80 -23.21 7.20 -0.29
CA GLU A 80 -22.38 7.09 0.93
C GLU A 80 -21.80 5.70 1.06
N LYS A 81 -20.48 5.62 1.25
CA LYS A 81 -19.78 4.38 1.50
C LYS A 81 -18.46 4.57 2.22
N LYS A 82 -18.11 3.57 3.02
CA LYS A 82 -16.81 3.45 3.67
C LYS A 82 -15.90 2.61 2.79
N GLN A 83 -14.72 3.12 2.51
CA GLN A 83 -13.71 2.49 1.65
C GLN A 83 -12.43 2.27 2.45
N LEU A 84 -11.73 1.18 2.18
CA LEU A 84 -10.35 0.99 2.62
C LEU A 84 -9.43 1.31 1.44
N ARG A 85 -8.55 2.28 1.63
CA ARG A 85 -7.51 2.60 0.66
C ARG A 85 -6.23 1.87 1.01
N LEU A 86 -5.69 1.11 0.07
CA LEU A 86 -4.35 0.56 0.12
C LEU A 86 -3.39 1.64 -0.41
N GLU A 87 -2.73 2.34 0.50
CA GLU A 87 -1.82 3.44 0.15
C GLU A 87 -0.47 2.95 -0.31
N SER A 88 0.03 1.89 0.33
CA SER A 88 1.30 1.27 -0.04
C SER A 88 1.25 -0.22 0.24
N ILE A 89 1.85 -0.99 -0.63
CA ILE A 89 2.15 -2.40 -0.43
C ILE A 89 3.54 -2.68 -0.99
N CYS A 90 4.35 -3.32 -0.20
CA CYS A 90 5.69 -3.73 -0.63
C CYS A 90 5.99 -5.12 -0.11
N VAL A 91 6.57 -5.94 -0.98
CA VAL A 91 7.23 -7.21 -0.63
C VAL A 91 8.70 -7.04 -0.92
N ASP A 92 9.56 -7.50 -0.03
CA ASP A 92 11.00 -7.50 -0.24
C ASP A 92 11.33 -8.03 -1.64
N GLN A 93 12.12 -7.27 -2.39
CA GLN A 93 12.48 -7.62 -3.77
C GLN A 93 13.09 -9.00 -3.90
N ALA A 94 13.84 -9.47 -2.90
CA ALA A 94 14.46 -10.79 -2.86
C ALA A 94 13.42 -11.94 -2.75
N LEU A 95 12.20 -11.64 -2.31
CA LEU A 95 11.14 -12.61 -2.05
C LEU A 95 9.92 -12.46 -2.97
N ARG A 96 10.01 -11.60 -3.97
CA ARG A 96 8.92 -11.44 -4.95
C ARG A 96 8.77 -12.70 -5.81
N GLY A 97 7.57 -12.91 -6.35
CA GLY A 97 7.27 -14.07 -7.19
C GLY A 97 6.89 -15.35 -6.42
N HIS A 98 6.85 -15.31 -5.09
CA HIS A 98 6.51 -16.46 -4.22
C HIS A 98 5.09 -16.40 -3.64
N GLY A 99 4.23 -15.55 -4.15
CA GLY A 99 2.84 -15.45 -3.73
C GLY A 99 2.58 -14.60 -2.47
N ILE A 100 3.61 -14.04 -1.84
CA ILE A 100 3.48 -13.22 -0.62
C ILE A 100 2.55 -12.03 -0.85
N GLY A 101 2.75 -11.28 -1.93
CA GLY A 101 1.92 -10.12 -2.25
C GLY A 101 0.44 -10.48 -2.45
N LYS A 102 0.17 -11.61 -3.10
CA LYS A 102 -1.20 -12.11 -3.29
C LYS A 102 -1.86 -12.44 -1.96
N GLN A 103 -1.13 -13.07 -1.04
CA GLN A 103 -1.64 -13.37 0.29
C GLN A 103 -1.88 -12.07 1.07
N MET A 104 -0.96 -11.12 1.01
CA MET A 104 -1.13 -9.81 1.67
C MET A 104 -2.39 -9.08 1.17
N VAL A 105 -2.67 -9.09 -0.13
CA VAL A 105 -3.89 -8.50 -0.69
C VAL A 105 -5.15 -9.23 -0.18
N ALA A 106 -5.10 -10.56 -0.06
CA ALA A 106 -6.21 -11.33 0.50
C ALA A 106 -6.46 -10.95 1.97
N ASP A 107 -5.40 -10.78 2.76
CA ASP A 107 -5.49 -10.35 4.16
C ASP A 107 -6.05 -8.91 4.27
N VAL A 108 -5.61 -7.99 3.41
CA VAL A 108 -6.16 -6.62 3.35
C VAL A 108 -7.66 -6.63 3.02
N ARG A 109 -8.09 -7.54 2.13
CA ARG A 109 -9.52 -7.71 1.83
C ARG A 109 -10.30 -8.18 3.05
N ALA A 110 -9.73 -9.07 3.87
CA ALA A 110 -10.33 -9.50 5.14
C ALA A 110 -10.39 -8.33 6.14
N LEU A 111 -9.33 -7.53 6.25
CA LEU A 111 -9.32 -6.32 7.07
C LEU A 111 -10.39 -5.32 6.62
N ALA A 112 -10.56 -5.10 5.31
CA ALA A 112 -11.61 -4.23 4.78
C ALA A 112 -13.00 -4.65 5.26
N LYS A 113 -13.29 -5.96 5.22
CA LYS A 113 -14.55 -6.50 5.75
C LYS A 113 -14.68 -6.28 7.26
N ALA A 114 -13.61 -6.54 8.03
CA ALA A 114 -13.60 -6.35 9.47
C ALA A 114 -13.82 -4.88 9.88
N PHE A 115 -13.32 -3.93 9.07
CA PHE A 115 -13.54 -2.50 9.28
C PHE A 115 -14.91 -2.01 8.77
N GLY A 116 -15.73 -2.88 8.20
CA GLY A 116 -17.02 -2.51 7.62
C GLY A 116 -16.92 -1.72 6.32
N CYS A 117 -15.79 -1.83 5.62
CA CYS A 117 -15.61 -1.18 4.32
C CYS A 117 -16.31 -1.98 3.22
N ARG A 118 -16.96 -1.27 2.30
CA ARG A 118 -17.64 -1.88 1.14
C ARG A 118 -16.74 -2.04 -0.08
N GLU A 119 -15.66 -1.27 -0.14
CA GLU A 119 -14.71 -1.28 -1.24
C GLU A 119 -13.28 -1.24 -0.72
N LEU A 120 -12.40 -1.90 -1.45
CA LEU A 120 -10.96 -1.76 -1.36
C LEU A 120 -10.50 -1.01 -2.61
N ILE A 121 -9.82 0.11 -2.41
CA ILE A 121 -9.35 0.99 -3.49
C ILE A 121 -7.84 1.20 -3.40
N LEU A 122 -7.21 1.48 -4.53
CA LEU A 122 -5.81 1.87 -4.61
C LEU A 122 -5.55 2.77 -5.82
N GLY A 123 -4.43 3.47 -5.79
CA GLY A 123 -3.86 4.14 -6.94
C GLY A 123 -2.57 3.44 -7.37
N VAL A 124 -2.32 3.38 -8.67
CA VAL A 124 -1.10 2.83 -9.24
C VAL A 124 -0.67 3.70 -10.42
N HIS A 125 0.63 3.96 -10.53
CA HIS A 125 1.16 4.70 -11.68
C HIS A 125 1.02 3.86 -12.96
N ALA A 126 0.62 4.49 -14.06
CA ALA A 126 0.43 3.82 -15.34
C ALA A 126 1.71 3.18 -15.87
N GLU A 127 2.87 3.74 -15.51
CA GLU A 127 4.19 3.20 -15.86
C GLU A 127 4.50 1.86 -15.18
N ASN A 128 3.77 1.53 -14.12
CA ASN A 128 3.94 0.29 -13.39
C ASN A 128 3.03 -0.82 -13.94
N ASP A 129 3.27 -1.25 -15.17
CA ASP A 129 2.48 -2.29 -15.83
C ASP A 129 2.44 -3.60 -15.04
N HIS A 130 3.55 -3.96 -14.39
CA HIS A 130 3.64 -5.16 -13.57
C HIS A 130 2.66 -5.12 -12.38
N ALA A 131 2.58 -3.98 -11.68
CA ALA A 131 1.65 -3.82 -10.57
C ALA A 131 0.19 -3.80 -11.05
N VAL A 132 -0.11 -3.12 -12.15
CA VAL A 132 -1.46 -3.12 -12.75
C VAL A 132 -1.92 -4.55 -13.03
N GLY A 133 -1.09 -5.35 -13.71
CA GLY A 133 -1.38 -6.76 -13.99
C GLY A 133 -1.52 -7.61 -12.72
N PHE A 134 -0.69 -7.36 -11.72
CA PHE A 134 -0.78 -8.04 -10.41
C PHE A 134 -2.12 -7.75 -9.72
N TYR A 135 -2.52 -6.48 -9.63
CA TYR A 135 -3.79 -6.11 -9.01
C TYR A 135 -5.00 -6.66 -9.77
N GLN A 136 -4.96 -6.67 -11.09
CA GLN A 136 -6.01 -7.28 -11.90
C GLN A 136 -6.17 -8.78 -11.62
N LYS A 137 -5.04 -9.52 -11.47
CA LYS A 137 -5.06 -10.93 -11.04
C LYS A 137 -5.59 -11.13 -9.62
N CYS A 138 -5.48 -10.12 -8.76
CA CYS A 138 -6.08 -10.12 -7.42
C CYS A 138 -7.57 -9.75 -7.40
N GLY A 139 -8.16 -9.42 -8.56
CA GLY A 139 -9.58 -9.08 -8.71
C GLY A 139 -9.89 -7.59 -8.73
N PHE A 140 -8.89 -6.73 -8.78
CA PHE A 140 -9.10 -5.30 -9.00
C PHE A 140 -9.43 -5.02 -10.47
N ARG A 141 -10.17 -3.95 -10.70
CA ARG A 141 -10.46 -3.42 -12.03
C ARG A 141 -10.06 -1.95 -12.09
N ILE A 142 -9.69 -1.48 -13.25
CA ILE A 142 -9.45 -0.05 -13.49
C ILE A 142 -10.78 0.68 -13.31
N ARG A 143 -10.76 1.74 -12.50
CA ARG A 143 -11.94 2.52 -12.12
C ARG A 143 -11.89 3.94 -12.67
N THR A 144 -10.75 4.60 -12.51
CA THR A 144 -10.50 5.97 -12.94
C THR A 144 -9.13 6.06 -13.57
N ILE A 145 -8.95 7.03 -14.46
CA ILE A 145 -7.66 7.37 -15.05
C ILE A 145 -7.35 8.81 -14.66
N ASN A 146 -6.20 9.04 -14.03
CA ASN A 146 -5.66 10.36 -13.80
C ASN A 146 -4.72 10.74 -14.96
N MET A 147 -4.85 11.96 -15.43
CA MET A 147 -4.05 12.48 -16.53
C MET A 147 -3.40 13.79 -16.10
N ASP A 148 -2.18 14.07 -16.57
CA ASP A 148 -1.47 15.31 -16.34
C ASP A 148 -0.96 15.92 -17.64
N MET A 149 -0.71 17.22 -17.60
CA MET A 149 -0.10 17.97 -18.71
C MET A 149 0.85 19.01 -18.14
N LYS A 150 2.07 19.06 -18.65
CA LYS A 150 2.98 20.18 -18.37
C LYS A 150 2.51 21.41 -19.12
N VAL A 151 2.50 22.56 -18.45
CA VAL A 151 2.13 23.86 -19.02
C VAL A 151 3.33 24.80 -19.10
#